data_ffbe2f3bd61950f4e409e76bcaaf6052
#
_entry.id   ffbe2f3bd61950f4e409e76bcaaf6052
#
_cell.length_a   1.000
_cell.length_b   1.000
_cell.length_c   1.000
_cell.angle_alpha   90.00
_cell.angle_beta   90.00
_cell.angle_gamma   90.00
#
_symmetry.space_group_name_H-M   'P 1'
#
loop_
_entity.id
_entity.type
_entity.pdbx_description
1 polymer ?
#
loop_
_entity_poly.entity_id
_entity_poly.type
_entity_poly.pdbx_seq_one_letter_code
_entity_poly.pdbx_strand_id
1 'polypeptide(L)'
;MRKIFYLISLCLFLFASCEKAPEVKNNRHDLGPNELKVMSFNVREPADGGKHEWSLRAGAVMMMLDDHQPSVVGFQEASNAYVNKYLRAMLPKYGYVFFDDMENRQSVAYRPELLKVIDRGLVWLSNTPNIPSVSSAGNVRTARWIIFEILATGNRFFFVDTHFDFSLTDQRKNLKVIVNLLDQQNKDNLPVVMVGDFNGESDTGAFDAIRETMVCTRDVAPITDQEYTYHAWGVEEDFRILDHIFMSKELQCSEYKTVTQWYDGHVYISDHYPVYSIINFDNHE
;
A
#
# COMPACT_ATOMS: atom_id res chain seq x y z
N MET A 1 -53.90 27.85 -51.20
CA MET A 1 -52.84 28.31 -50.32
C MET A 1 -52.31 27.12 -49.57
N ARG A 2 -51.13 26.55 -49.99
CA ARG A 2 -50.45 25.37 -49.35
C ARG A 2 -49.47 25.93 -48.36
N LYS A 3 -49.60 25.58 -47.04
CA LYS A 3 -48.64 25.88 -46.02
C LYS A 3 -47.60 24.76 -45.98
N ILE A 4 -46.36 25.12 -46.29
CA ILE A 4 -45.20 24.24 -46.18
C ILE A 4 -44.68 24.34 -44.75
N PHE A 5 -44.69 23.22 -43.98
CA PHE A 5 -44.03 23.10 -42.69
C PHE A 5 -42.60 22.64 -42.94
N TYR A 6 -41.63 23.47 -42.59
CA TYR A 6 -40.21 23.07 -42.48
C TYR A 6 -40.00 22.40 -41.14
N LEU A 7 -39.65 21.10 -41.17
CA LEU A 7 -39.16 20.36 -40.02
C LEU A 7 -37.67 20.65 -39.91
N ILE A 8 -37.26 21.42 -38.90
CA ILE A 8 -35.85 21.60 -38.56
C ILE A 8 -35.47 20.42 -37.69
N SER A 9 -34.70 19.47 -38.24
CA SER A 9 -34.07 18.37 -37.51
C SER A 9 -32.87 18.92 -36.77
N LEU A 10 -32.97 19.03 -35.43
CA LEU A 10 -31.89 19.41 -34.55
C LEU A 10 -31.04 18.16 -34.28
N CYS A 11 -29.96 17.97 -35.04
CA CYS A 11 -28.95 16.95 -34.73
C CYS A 11 -28.15 17.40 -33.48
N LEU A 12 -28.49 16.84 -32.32
CA LEU A 12 -27.63 16.90 -31.13
C LEU A 12 -26.42 16.02 -31.39
N PHE A 13 -25.27 16.63 -31.70
CA PHE A 13 -23.99 15.99 -31.64
C PHE A 13 -23.60 15.82 -30.16
N LEU A 14 -23.83 14.62 -29.60
CA LEU A 14 -23.20 14.19 -28.36
C LEU A 14 -21.71 14.01 -28.66
N PHE A 15 -20.90 15.01 -28.33
CA PHE A 15 -19.48 14.83 -28.20
C PHE A 15 -19.26 13.96 -26.97
N ALA A 16 -19.19 12.65 -27.15
CA ALA A 16 -18.56 11.77 -26.17
C ALA A 16 -17.08 12.16 -26.18
N SER A 17 -16.65 12.93 -25.18
CA SER A 17 -15.24 13.10 -24.87
C SER A 17 -14.72 11.70 -24.50
N CYS A 18 -14.07 11.05 -25.45
CA CYS A 18 -13.31 9.84 -25.17
C CYS A 18 -12.02 10.32 -24.52
N GLU A 19 -12.01 10.44 -23.19
CA GLU A 19 -10.77 10.60 -22.46
C GLU A 19 -9.92 9.39 -22.81
N LYS A 20 -8.82 9.63 -23.53
CA LYS A 20 -7.82 8.59 -23.80
C LYS A 20 -7.23 8.18 -22.45
N ALA A 21 -7.26 6.88 -22.17
CA ALA A 21 -6.47 6.34 -21.08
C ALA A 21 -5.04 6.89 -21.18
N PRO A 22 -4.44 7.36 -20.09
CA PRO A 22 -3.08 7.85 -20.11
C PRO A 22 -2.15 6.74 -20.63
N GLU A 23 -1.18 7.14 -21.43
CA GLU A 23 -0.17 6.23 -21.99
C GLU A 23 0.54 5.52 -20.84
N VAL A 24 0.51 4.18 -20.83
CA VAL A 24 1.19 3.37 -19.81
C VAL A 24 2.69 3.64 -19.94
N LYS A 25 3.25 4.41 -19.02
CA LYS A 25 4.69 4.60 -18.90
C LYS A 25 5.25 3.36 -18.21
N ASN A 26 6.37 2.83 -18.70
CA ASN A 26 7.12 1.80 -17.99
C ASN A 26 7.65 2.40 -16.67
N ASN A 27 7.12 1.95 -15.56
CA ASN A 27 7.46 2.45 -14.22
C ASN A 27 8.52 1.56 -13.53
N ARG A 28 9.20 0.73 -14.30
CA ARG A 28 10.33 -0.07 -13.81
C ARG A 28 11.53 0.85 -13.62
N HIS A 29 12.17 0.71 -12.46
CA HIS A 29 13.38 1.43 -12.11
C HIS A 29 14.59 0.49 -12.20
N ASP A 30 15.71 0.99 -12.72
CA ASP A 30 16.99 0.31 -12.58
C ASP A 30 17.53 0.62 -11.18
N LEU A 31 17.26 -0.27 -10.23
CA LEU A 31 17.64 -0.11 -8.83
C LEU A 31 19.08 -0.55 -8.60
N GLY A 32 19.80 0.21 -7.78
CA GLY A 32 21.11 -0.20 -7.26
C GLY A 32 21.03 -1.43 -6.34
N PRO A 33 22.16 -2.06 -6.00
CA PRO A 33 22.19 -3.30 -5.23
C PRO A 33 21.62 -3.16 -3.80
N ASN A 34 21.61 -1.95 -3.25
CA ASN A 34 21.03 -1.62 -1.94
C ASN A 34 19.70 -0.86 -2.04
N GLU A 35 19.16 -0.65 -3.23
CA GLU A 35 17.91 0.06 -3.42
C GLU A 35 16.75 -0.92 -3.57
N LEU A 36 15.68 -0.66 -2.84
CA LEU A 36 14.44 -1.42 -2.93
C LEU A 36 13.26 -0.49 -3.20
N LYS A 37 12.36 -0.91 -4.08
CA LYS A 37 11.05 -0.29 -4.22
C LYS A 37 10.08 -0.96 -3.25
N VAL A 38 9.70 -0.23 -2.23
CA VAL A 38 8.77 -0.67 -1.19
C VAL A 38 7.39 -0.09 -1.47
N MET A 39 6.33 -0.89 -1.40
CA MET A 39 4.96 -0.48 -1.70
C MET A 39 4.01 -0.77 -0.54
N SER A 40 3.04 0.12 -0.33
CA SER A 40 1.85 -0.11 0.49
C SER A 40 0.62 -0.07 -0.40
N PHE A 41 -0.30 -1.02 -0.20
CA PHE A 41 -1.53 -1.05 -0.98
C PHE A 41 -2.70 -1.65 -0.20
N ASN A 42 -3.64 -0.81 0.21
CA ASN A 42 -4.95 -1.28 0.64
C ASN A 42 -5.73 -1.72 -0.60
N VAL A 43 -5.94 -3.04 -0.75
CA VAL A 43 -6.59 -3.62 -1.94
C VAL A 43 -8.12 -3.56 -1.90
N ARG A 44 -8.68 -3.05 -0.83
CA ARG A 44 -10.11 -3.06 -0.51
C ARG A 44 -10.70 -4.47 -0.47
N GLU A 45 -11.17 -4.89 0.67
CA GLU A 45 -11.89 -6.15 0.82
C GLU A 45 -13.15 -6.18 -0.09
N PRO A 46 -13.68 -7.36 -0.45
CA PRO A 46 -14.80 -7.47 -1.37
C PRO A 46 -16.14 -7.12 -0.72
N ALA A 47 -16.22 -5.92 -0.13
CA ALA A 47 -17.43 -5.36 0.46
C ALA A 47 -18.30 -4.67 -0.58
N ASP A 48 -17.70 -4.26 -1.71
CA ASP A 48 -18.35 -3.47 -2.74
C ASP A 48 -18.75 -4.37 -3.93
N GLY A 49 -19.92 -4.11 -4.49
CA GLY A 49 -20.45 -4.83 -5.64
C GLY A 49 -20.33 -4.06 -6.97
N GLY A 50 -20.90 -4.63 -8.03
CA GLY A 50 -20.93 -4.01 -9.35
C GLY A 50 -19.54 -3.81 -9.94
N LYS A 51 -19.24 -2.62 -10.48
CA LYS A 51 -17.94 -2.32 -11.13
C LYS A 51 -16.73 -2.37 -10.17
N HIS A 52 -16.96 -2.38 -8.86
CA HIS A 52 -15.92 -2.42 -7.82
C HIS A 52 -15.65 -3.83 -7.29
N GLU A 53 -16.39 -4.83 -7.81
CA GLU A 53 -16.19 -6.21 -7.41
C GLU A 53 -14.75 -6.66 -7.63
N TRP A 54 -14.19 -7.36 -6.64
CA TRP A 54 -12.79 -7.80 -6.67
C TRP A 54 -12.42 -8.61 -7.92
N SER A 55 -13.30 -9.52 -8.35
CA SER A 55 -13.09 -10.36 -9.54
C SER A 55 -12.84 -9.55 -10.81
N LEU A 56 -13.41 -8.35 -10.91
CA LEU A 56 -13.26 -7.47 -12.07
C LEU A 56 -11.95 -6.67 -12.04
N ARG A 57 -11.44 -6.32 -10.87
CA ARG A 57 -10.25 -5.46 -10.69
C ARG A 57 -8.96 -6.21 -10.36
N ALA A 58 -9.04 -7.51 -10.01
CA ALA A 58 -7.88 -8.32 -9.67
C ALA A 58 -6.83 -8.37 -10.80
N GLY A 59 -7.27 -8.43 -12.06
CA GLY A 59 -6.37 -8.36 -13.23
C GLY A 59 -5.60 -7.05 -13.30
N ALA A 60 -6.30 -5.93 -13.11
CA ALA A 60 -5.71 -4.59 -13.09
C ALA A 60 -4.69 -4.41 -11.95
N VAL A 61 -4.97 -4.97 -10.77
CA VAL A 61 -3.99 -5.01 -9.65
C VAL A 61 -2.71 -5.74 -10.06
N MET A 62 -2.83 -6.89 -10.77
CA MET A 62 -1.65 -7.61 -11.24
C MET A 62 -0.87 -6.83 -12.31
N MET A 63 -1.56 -6.15 -13.23
CA MET A 63 -0.92 -5.30 -14.23
C MET A 63 -0.16 -4.15 -13.58
N MET A 64 -0.72 -3.52 -12.55
CA MET A 64 -0.05 -2.50 -11.75
C MET A 64 1.22 -3.05 -11.09
N LEU A 65 1.17 -4.22 -10.48
CA LEU A 65 2.34 -4.84 -9.86
C LEU A 65 3.41 -5.24 -10.89
N ASP A 66 3.02 -5.71 -12.08
CA ASP A 66 3.97 -6.01 -13.16
C ASP A 66 4.62 -4.76 -13.74
N ASP A 67 3.87 -3.66 -13.84
CA ASP A 67 4.39 -2.38 -14.33
C ASP A 67 5.38 -1.76 -13.36
N HIS A 68 5.05 -1.70 -12.07
CA HIS A 68 5.90 -1.08 -11.04
C HIS A 68 7.00 -1.99 -10.49
N GLN A 69 6.79 -3.30 -10.49
CA GLN A 69 7.72 -4.33 -9.97
C GLN A 69 8.32 -4.00 -8.59
N PRO A 70 7.50 -3.73 -7.57
CA PRO A 70 8.03 -3.48 -6.22
C PRO A 70 8.79 -4.69 -5.69
N SER A 71 9.86 -4.43 -4.92
CA SER A 71 10.68 -5.46 -4.26
C SER A 71 9.90 -6.16 -3.14
N VAL A 72 9.07 -5.39 -2.43
CA VAL A 72 8.16 -5.84 -1.38
C VAL A 72 6.90 -4.99 -1.36
N VAL A 73 5.76 -5.63 -1.11
CA VAL A 73 4.43 -5.00 -0.99
C VAL A 73 3.77 -5.43 0.29
N GLY A 74 3.35 -4.47 1.11
CA GLY A 74 2.39 -4.68 2.18
C GLY A 74 0.97 -4.47 1.66
N PHE A 75 0.10 -5.47 1.86
CA PHE A 75 -1.30 -5.41 1.46
C PHE A 75 -2.21 -5.31 2.67
N GLN A 76 -3.06 -4.31 2.72
CA GLN A 76 -4.11 -4.18 3.70
C GLN A 76 -5.44 -4.67 3.09
N GLU A 77 -6.35 -5.15 3.93
CA GLU A 77 -7.64 -5.74 3.56
C GLU A 77 -7.57 -7.00 2.66
N ALA A 78 -6.39 -7.61 2.55
CA ALA A 78 -6.14 -8.76 1.68
C ALA A 78 -6.51 -10.13 2.28
N SER A 79 -7.02 -10.18 3.50
CA SER A 79 -7.24 -11.42 4.26
C SER A 79 -8.54 -12.14 3.95
N ASN A 80 -9.47 -11.48 3.26
CA ASN A 80 -10.67 -12.18 2.84
C ASN A 80 -10.29 -13.38 1.96
N ALA A 81 -10.85 -14.56 2.27
CA ALA A 81 -10.55 -15.79 1.52
C ALA A 81 -10.72 -15.64 0.01
N TYR A 82 -11.61 -14.74 -0.41
CA TYR A 82 -11.82 -14.43 -1.82
C TYR A 82 -10.65 -13.64 -2.43
N VAL A 83 -10.20 -12.54 -1.79
CA VAL A 83 -9.04 -11.74 -2.23
C VAL A 83 -7.77 -12.59 -2.22
N ASN A 84 -7.51 -13.28 -1.12
CA ASN A 84 -6.36 -14.17 -0.96
C ASN A 84 -6.31 -15.26 -2.01
N LYS A 85 -7.44 -15.83 -2.38
CA LYS A 85 -7.50 -16.86 -3.43
C LYS A 85 -6.92 -16.34 -4.74
N TYR A 86 -7.26 -15.09 -5.14
CA TYR A 86 -6.73 -14.48 -6.37
C TYR A 86 -5.25 -14.12 -6.23
N LEU A 87 -4.86 -13.43 -5.15
CA LEU A 87 -3.47 -13.04 -4.93
C LEU A 87 -2.55 -14.26 -4.86
N ARG A 88 -2.93 -15.29 -4.11
CA ARG A 88 -2.18 -16.55 -3.99
C ARG A 88 -2.01 -17.28 -5.34
N ALA A 89 -3.01 -17.23 -6.21
CA ALA A 89 -2.96 -17.86 -7.53
C ALA A 89 -2.18 -17.04 -8.57
N MET A 90 -2.18 -15.72 -8.43
CA MET A 90 -1.64 -14.80 -9.45
C MET A 90 -0.22 -14.34 -9.13
N LEU A 91 0.07 -13.91 -7.91
CA LEU A 91 1.37 -13.33 -7.52
C LEU A 91 2.58 -14.20 -7.89
N PRO A 92 2.57 -15.54 -7.72
CA PRO A 92 3.70 -16.38 -8.14
C PRO A 92 3.98 -16.33 -9.65
N LYS A 93 2.97 -16.06 -10.49
CA LYS A 93 3.14 -15.92 -11.94
C LYS A 93 3.89 -14.63 -12.32
N TYR A 94 3.93 -13.67 -11.42
CA TYR A 94 4.62 -12.40 -11.56
C TYR A 94 5.93 -12.35 -10.75
N GLY A 95 6.40 -13.51 -10.25
CA GLY A 95 7.67 -13.63 -9.57
C GLY A 95 7.64 -13.28 -8.08
N TYR A 96 6.46 -13.25 -7.44
CA TYR A 96 6.34 -12.95 -6.02
C TYR A 96 6.13 -14.20 -5.17
N VAL A 97 6.75 -14.23 -4.00
CA VAL A 97 6.34 -15.08 -2.88
C VAL A 97 5.32 -14.30 -2.04
N PHE A 98 4.21 -14.93 -1.71
CA PHE A 98 3.09 -14.30 -1.00
C PHE A 98 2.92 -14.94 0.37
N PHE A 99 3.01 -14.13 1.41
CA PHE A 99 2.65 -14.50 2.77
C PHE A 99 1.27 -13.98 3.09
N ASP A 100 0.35 -14.88 3.24
CA ASP A 100 -0.94 -14.59 3.82
C ASP A 100 -1.13 -15.41 5.11
N ASP A 101 -2.06 -14.94 5.86
CA ASP A 101 -2.53 -15.60 7.05
C ASP A 101 -4.02 -15.32 7.05
N MET A 102 -4.82 -16.36 6.84
CA MET A 102 -6.27 -16.23 6.61
C MET A 102 -7.04 -15.61 7.79
N GLU A 103 -6.39 -15.48 8.94
CA GLU A 103 -6.96 -14.86 10.14
C GLU A 103 -6.72 -13.35 10.19
N ASN A 104 -5.91 -12.80 9.29
CA ASN A 104 -5.47 -11.42 9.29
C ASN A 104 -5.74 -10.70 7.99
N ARG A 105 -5.95 -9.40 8.08
CA ARG A 105 -6.23 -8.55 6.93
C ARG A 105 -4.97 -7.95 6.28
N GLN A 106 -3.78 -8.32 6.75
CA GLN A 106 -2.48 -7.92 6.21
C GLN A 106 -1.77 -9.10 5.58
N SER A 107 -1.25 -8.88 4.39
CA SER A 107 -0.49 -9.88 3.65
C SER A 107 0.70 -9.21 2.99
N VAL A 108 1.80 -9.93 2.81
CA VAL A 108 3.02 -9.39 2.21
C VAL A 108 3.41 -10.23 1.01
N ALA A 109 3.75 -9.55 -0.09
CA ALA A 109 4.41 -10.16 -1.23
C ALA A 109 5.81 -9.58 -1.41
N TYR A 110 6.78 -10.41 -1.78
CA TYR A 110 8.16 -9.97 -2.02
C TYR A 110 8.79 -10.75 -3.18
N ARG A 111 9.82 -10.19 -3.77
CA ARG A 111 10.61 -10.82 -4.83
C ARG A 111 11.72 -11.68 -4.22
N PRO A 112 11.66 -13.02 -4.37
CA PRO A 112 12.64 -13.92 -3.76
C PRO A 112 14.04 -13.84 -4.39
N GLU A 113 14.14 -13.27 -5.59
CA GLU A 113 15.44 -12.99 -6.24
C GLU A 113 16.16 -11.76 -5.68
N LEU A 114 15.45 -10.91 -4.91
CA LEU A 114 16.01 -9.72 -4.28
C LEU A 114 16.14 -9.89 -2.77
N LEU A 115 15.20 -10.59 -2.14
CA LEU A 115 15.01 -10.63 -0.70
C LEU A 115 14.92 -12.06 -0.18
N LYS A 116 15.55 -12.31 0.96
CA LYS A 116 15.44 -13.54 1.74
C LYS A 116 14.81 -13.25 3.08
N VAL A 117 13.83 -14.03 3.47
CA VAL A 117 13.23 -13.98 4.81
C VAL A 117 14.16 -14.62 5.83
N ILE A 118 14.51 -13.90 6.89
CA ILE A 118 15.31 -14.36 8.02
C ILE A 118 14.41 -14.77 9.18
N ASP A 119 13.44 -13.90 9.52
CA ASP A 119 12.46 -14.16 10.57
C ASP A 119 11.18 -13.40 10.26
N ARG A 120 10.07 -13.80 10.89
CA ARG A 120 8.76 -13.16 10.67
C ARG A 120 7.77 -13.47 11.78
N GLY A 121 6.77 -12.65 11.90
CA GLY A 121 5.67 -12.86 12.81
C GLY A 121 4.50 -11.94 12.58
N LEU A 122 3.57 -12.00 13.52
CA LEU A 122 2.35 -11.22 13.52
C LEU A 122 1.99 -10.85 14.94
N VAL A 123 1.48 -9.64 15.12
CA VAL A 123 0.87 -9.20 16.38
C VAL A 123 -0.49 -8.57 16.13
N TRP A 124 -1.40 -8.73 17.07
CA TRP A 124 -2.68 -8.01 17.10
C TRP A 124 -2.49 -6.66 17.77
N LEU A 125 -3.01 -5.59 17.16
CA LEU A 125 -2.93 -4.23 17.69
C LEU A 125 -3.92 -4.04 18.86
N SER A 126 -3.69 -4.79 19.93
CA SER A 126 -4.55 -4.91 21.09
C SER A 126 -3.76 -4.98 22.39
N ASN A 127 -4.46 -5.09 23.52
CA ASN A 127 -3.83 -5.33 24.82
C ASN A 127 -3.26 -6.76 24.96
N THR A 128 -3.57 -7.67 24.03
CA THR A 128 -3.10 -9.05 24.02
C THR A 128 -2.48 -9.36 22.66
N PRO A 129 -1.31 -8.77 22.31
CA PRO A 129 -0.79 -8.77 20.94
C PRO A 129 -0.38 -10.14 20.42
N ASN A 130 -0.17 -11.12 21.30
CA ASN A 130 0.32 -12.46 20.93
C ASN A 130 -0.80 -13.50 20.73
N ILE A 131 -2.05 -13.11 20.89
CA ILE A 131 -3.21 -13.98 20.68
C ILE A 131 -4.26 -13.29 19.82
N PRO A 132 -5.03 -14.01 18.99
CA PRO A 132 -6.12 -13.44 18.21
C PRO A 132 -7.06 -12.57 19.05
N SER A 133 -7.16 -11.30 18.71
CA SER A 133 -7.92 -10.32 19.47
C SER A 133 -8.32 -9.12 18.61
N VAL A 134 -9.12 -8.23 19.19
CA VAL A 134 -9.52 -6.98 18.54
C VAL A 134 -8.84 -5.80 19.21
N SER A 135 -8.69 -4.72 18.46
CA SER A 135 -8.19 -3.44 18.94
C SER A 135 -9.14 -2.80 19.98
N SER A 136 -8.72 -1.69 20.55
CA SER A 136 -9.57 -0.91 21.47
C SER A 136 -10.85 -0.36 20.82
N ALA A 137 -10.88 -0.26 19.49
CA ALA A 137 -12.06 0.13 18.72
C ALA A 137 -12.97 -1.06 18.34
N GLY A 138 -12.57 -2.30 18.68
CA GLY A 138 -13.33 -3.52 18.37
C GLY A 138 -13.04 -4.10 16.98
N ASN A 139 -12.07 -3.57 16.25
CA ASN A 139 -11.68 -4.06 14.92
C ASN A 139 -10.55 -5.09 15.03
N VAL A 140 -10.52 -6.04 14.08
CA VAL A 140 -9.33 -6.88 13.88
C VAL A 140 -8.28 -6.00 13.21
N ARG A 141 -7.25 -5.63 13.96
CA ARG A 141 -6.10 -4.84 13.49
C ARG A 141 -4.82 -5.56 13.86
N THR A 142 -3.91 -5.70 12.91
CA THR A 142 -2.66 -6.45 13.11
C THR A 142 -1.48 -5.70 12.52
N ALA A 143 -0.27 -6.10 12.93
CA ALA A 143 0.96 -5.75 12.27
C ALA A 143 1.70 -7.06 11.93
N ARG A 144 1.97 -7.25 10.66
CA ARG A 144 2.83 -8.32 10.16
C ARG A 144 4.25 -7.79 10.07
N TRP A 145 5.20 -8.51 10.61
CA TRP A 145 6.60 -8.13 10.55
C TRP A 145 7.47 -9.22 9.90
N ILE A 146 8.51 -8.78 9.22
CA ILE A 146 9.47 -9.66 8.54
C ILE A 146 10.85 -9.03 8.65
N ILE A 147 11.86 -9.82 9.06
CA ILE A 147 13.26 -9.45 8.87
C ILE A 147 13.69 -9.98 7.50
N PHE A 148 14.04 -9.06 6.62
CA PHE A 148 14.58 -9.37 5.30
C PHE A 148 16.11 -9.19 5.27
N GLU A 149 16.76 -10.00 4.42
CA GLU A 149 18.13 -9.84 3.96
C GLU A 149 18.11 -9.52 2.46
N ILE A 150 18.78 -8.44 2.07
CA ILE A 150 18.97 -8.05 0.66
C ILE A 150 20.05 -8.96 0.08
N LEU A 151 19.69 -9.79 -0.89
CA LEU A 151 20.59 -10.82 -1.41
C LEU A 151 21.85 -10.26 -2.08
N ALA A 152 21.76 -9.09 -2.67
CA ALA A 152 22.88 -8.45 -3.38
C ALA A 152 23.99 -7.98 -2.44
N THR A 153 23.66 -7.61 -1.18
CA THR A 153 24.60 -6.95 -0.25
C THR A 153 24.72 -7.63 1.10
N GLY A 154 23.72 -8.45 1.48
CA GLY A 154 23.63 -9.05 2.82
C GLY A 154 23.07 -8.10 3.88
N ASN A 155 22.76 -6.85 3.53
CA ASN A 155 22.15 -5.90 4.46
C ASN A 155 20.77 -6.41 4.89
N ARG A 156 20.41 -6.15 6.16
CA ARG A 156 19.12 -6.58 6.73
C ARG A 156 18.30 -5.40 7.17
N PHE A 157 16.98 -5.56 7.11
CA PHE A 157 16.04 -4.57 7.62
C PHE A 157 14.80 -5.23 8.21
N PHE A 158 14.13 -4.50 9.08
CA PHE A 158 12.89 -4.90 9.72
C PHE A 158 11.71 -4.27 8.96
N PHE A 159 10.91 -5.08 8.31
CA PHE A 159 9.72 -4.65 7.57
C PHE A 159 8.46 -4.85 8.41
N VAL A 160 7.56 -3.87 8.40
CA VAL A 160 6.23 -3.95 9.05
C VAL A 160 5.16 -3.54 8.07
N ASP A 161 4.11 -4.37 7.95
CA ASP A 161 2.86 -4.02 7.26
C ASP A 161 1.71 -3.97 8.27
N THR A 162 0.90 -2.91 8.22
CA THR A 162 -0.15 -2.68 9.22
C THR A 162 -1.39 -1.98 8.65
N HIS A 163 -2.49 -2.03 9.43
CA HIS A 163 -3.71 -1.27 9.15
C HIS A 163 -4.30 -0.80 10.48
N PHE A 164 -4.33 0.53 10.69
CA PHE A 164 -4.73 1.17 11.95
C PHE A 164 -6.23 1.38 12.07
N ASP A 165 -6.67 1.72 13.28
CA ASP A 165 -8.01 2.21 13.57
C ASP A 165 -8.20 3.67 13.15
N PHE A 166 -9.45 4.14 13.18
CA PHE A 166 -9.84 5.44 12.64
C PHE A 166 -9.59 6.63 13.60
N SER A 167 -9.70 6.42 14.91
CA SER A 167 -9.55 7.53 15.87
C SER A 167 -8.09 7.76 16.23
N LEU A 168 -7.71 9.03 16.41
CA LEU A 168 -6.37 9.41 16.88
C LEU A 168 -5.96 8.66 18.16
N THR A 169 -6.91 8.47 19.10
CA THR A 169 -6.66 7.74 20.35
C THR A 169 -6.33 6.29 20.10
N ASP A 170 -7.06 5.63 19.18
CA ASP A 170 -6.84 4.22 18.88
C ASP A 170 -5.61 4.03 18.00
N GLN A 171 -5.32 4.95 17.07
CA GLN A 171 -4.07 4.98 16.28
C GLN A 171 -2.84 5.04 17.20
N ARG A 172 -2.85 5.88 18.24
CA ARG A 172 -1.78 5.93 19.26
C ARG A 172 -1.59 4.59 19.98
N LYS A 173 -2.69 3.90 20.30
CA LYS A 173 -2.62 2.57 20.92
C LYS A 173 -2.09 1.52 19.94
N ASN A 174 -2.53 1.58 18.68
CA ASN A 174 -2.03 0.71 17.62
C ASN A 174 -0.51 0.89 17.46
N LEU A 175 -0.03 2.14 17.33
CA LEU A 175 1.39 2.43 17.22
C LEU A 175 2.19 1.97 18.44
N LYS A 176 1.65 2.14 19.65
CA LYS A 176 2.32 1.68 20.88
C LYS A 176 2.61 0.18 20.85
N VAL A 177 1.69 -0.62 20.30
CA VAL A 177 1.92 -2.07 20.15
C VAL A 177 3.08 -2.32 19.18
N ILE A 178 3.18 -1.57 18.07
CA ILE A 178 4.28 -1.70 17.11
C ILE A 178 5.61 -1.26 17.73
N VAL A 179 5.65 -0.16 18.48
CA VAL A 179 6.87 0.26 19.19
C VAL A 179 7.35 -0.85 20.14
N ASN A 180 6.45 -1.42 20.93
CA ASN A 180 6.77 -2.55 21.80
C ASN A 180 7.23 -3.80 21.02
N LEU A 181 6.65 -4.05 19.84
CA LEU A 181 7.07 -5.12 18.94
C LEU A 181 8.53 -4.90 18.48
N LEU A 182 8.87 -3.69 18.03
CA LEU A 182 10.22 -3.34 17.61
C LEU A 182 11.22 -3.54 18.76
N ASP A 183 10.90 -3.07 19.97
CA ASP A 183 11.74 -3.28 21.17
C ASP A 183 11.97 -4.77 21.49
N GLN A 184 10.98 -5.62 21.20
CA GLN A 184 11.03 -7.04 21.52
C GLN A 184 11.68 -7.89 20.42
N GLN A 185 11.48 -7.57 19.15
CA GLN A 185 11.87 -8.42 18.03
C GLN A 185 13.03 -7.87 17.21
N ASN A 186 13.26 -6.56 17.18
CA ASN A 186 14.37 -5.94 16.47
C ASN A 186 15.63 -5.84 17.37
N LYS A 187 16.14 -6.99 17.83
CA LYS A 187 17.27 -7.05 18.78
C LYS A 187 18.59 -6.58 18.19
N ASP A 188 18.74 -6.70 16.89
CA ASP A 188 19.93 -6.27 16.16
C ASP A 188 19.91 -4.79 15.77
N ASN A 189 18.89 -4.04 16.20
CA ASN A 189 18.67 -2.64 15.85
C ASN A 189 18.72 -2.39 14.34
N LEU A 190 18.13 -3.29 13.56
CA LEU A 190 18.06 -3.17 12.12
C LEU A 190 17.24 -1.92 11.72
N PRO A 191 17.57 -1.26 10.60
CA PRO A 191 16.75 -0.20 10.07
C PRO A 191 15.33 -0.71 9.79
N VAL A 192 14.33 0.12 10.09
CA VAL A 192 12.90 -0.23 10.00
C VAL A 192 12.27 0.44 8.81
N VAL A 193 11.46 -0.30 8.07
CA VAL A 193 10.50 0.22 7.09
C VAL A 193 9.12 -0.26 7.46
N MET A 194 8.20 0.67 7.70
CA MET A 194 6.83 0.39 8.08
C MET A 194 5.88 0.98 7.04
N VAL A 195 5.03 0.12 6.48
CA VAL A 195 4.03 0.49 5.48
C VAL A 195 2.62 0.20 6.00
N GLY A 196 1.62 0.87 5.46
CA GLY A 196 0.25 0.57 5.84
C GLY A 196 -0.77 1.65 5.48
N ASP A 197 -2.03 1.27 5.69
CA ASP A 197 -3.13 2.19 5.85
C ASP A 197 -3.24 2.57 7.33
N PHE A 198 -2.84 3.79 7.64
CA PHE A 198 -2.82 4.28 9.02
C PHE A 198 -4.12 4.98 9.43
N ASN A 199 -5.07 5.12 8.51
CA ASN A 199 -6.34 5.82 8.73
C ASN A 199 -6.18 7.24 9.32
N GLY A 200 -5.02 7.86 9.12
CA GLY A 200 -4.65 9.17 9.62
C GLY A 200 -3.45 9.75 8.90
N GLU A 201 -3.36 11.07 8.86
CA GLU A 201 -2.25 11.78 8.21
C GLU A 201 -0.96 11.71 9.03
N SER A 202 0.19 11.68 8.35
CA SER A 202 1.52 11.45 8.93
C SER A 202 1.97 12.51 9.94
N ASP A 203 1.44 13.72 9.84
CA ASP A 203 1.77 14.87 10.73
C ASP A 203 0.96 14.89 12.01
N THR A 204 -0.02 14.00 12.18
CA THR A 204 -0.85 13.94 13.39
C THR A 204 -0.08 13.41 14.59
N GLY A 205 -0.56 13.76 15.81
CA GLY A 205 0.01 13.24 17.06
C GLY A 205 -0.12 11.72 17.24
N ALA A 206 -0.69 10.99 16.28
CA ALA A 206 -0.68 9.54 16.30
C ALA A 206 0.74 8.96 16.24
N PHE A 207 1.64 9.66 15.51
CA PHE A 207 2.99 9.20 15.20
C PHE A 207 4.09 9.79 16.07
N ASP A 208 3.75 10.55 17.11
CA ASP A 208 4.73 11.20 18.00
C ASP A 208 5.76 10.20 18.57
N ALA A 209 5.32 8.96 18.86
CA ALA A 209 6.18 7.95 19.46
C ALA A 209 7.34 7.47 18.55
N ILE A 210 7.27 7.70 17.24
CA ILE A 210 8.31 7.30 16.27
C ILE A 210 9.04 8.48 15.62
N ARG A 211 8.63 9.73 15.87
CA ARG A 211 9.21 10.93 15.22
C ARG A 211 10.70 11.11 15.47
N GLU A 212 11.21 10.60 16.60
CA GLU A 212 12.64 10.68 16.91
C GLU A 212 13.48 9.73 16.07
N THR A 213 12.93 8.57 15.66
CA THR A 213 13.65 7.48 14.99
C THR A 213 13.25 7.27 13.54
N MET A 214 12.06 7.67 13.13
CA MET A 214 11.52 7.44 11.80
C MET A 214 11.00 8.73 11.16
N VAL A 215 10.91 8.71 9.83
CA VAL A 215 10.34 9.77 8.99
C VAL A 215 9.37 9.16 7.98
N CYS A 216 8.35 9.92 7.56
CA CYS A 216 7.51 9.56 6.42
C CYS A 216 8.30 9.83 5.13
N THR A 217 8.40 8.85 4.25
CA THR A 217 9.16 8.97 2.99
C THR A 217 8.62 10.06 2.08
N ARG A 218 7.29 10.28 2.09
CA ARG A 218 6.64 11.36 1.35
C ARG A 218 7.18 12.75 1.71
N ASP A 219 7.55 12.95 2.97
CA ASP A 219 7.97 14.27 3.49
C ASP A 219 9.44 14.56 3.20
N VAL A 220 10.25 13.52 2.92
CA VAL A 220 11.72 13.65 2.79
C VAL A 220 12.27 13.27 1.42
N ALA A 221 11.50 12.57 0.59
CA ALA A 221 11.93 12.17 -0.74
C ALA A 221 12.11 13.40 -1.64
N PRO A 222 13.25 13.55 -2.35
CA PRO A 222 13.46 14.65 -3.28
C PRO A 222 12.52 14.60 -4.49
N ILE A 223 12.05 13.41 -4.87
CA ILE A 223 11.00 13.22 -5.87
C ILE A 223 9.77 12.72 -5.13
N THR A 224 8.75 13.56 -5.01
CA THR A 224 7.51 13.27 -4.30
C THR A 224 6.30 13.84 -5.04
N ASP A 225 5.08 13.45 -4.64
CA ASP A 225 3.84 14.05 -5.11
C ASP A 225 2.92 14.43 -3.94
N GLN A 226 1.82 15.13 -4.26
CA GLN A 226 0.84 15.59 -3.29
C GLN A 226 -0.54 14.94 -3.52
N GLU A 227 -0.56 13.80 -4.21
CA GLU A 227 -1.78 13.08 -4.49
C GLU A 227 -2.40 12.50 -3.21
N TYR A 228 -3.72 12.41 -3.18
CA TYR A 228 -4.43 11.68 -2.13
C TYR A 228 -4.20 10.17 -2.28
N THR A 229 -4.20 9.45 -1.18
CA THR A 229 -4.06 7.99 -1.21
C THR A 229 -5.39 7.27 -1.06
N TYR A 230 -6.36 7.86 -0.34
CA TYR A 230 -7.74 7.40 -0.23
C TYR A 230 -8.67 8.32 -1.01
N HIS A 231 -9.56 7.76 -1.83
CA HIS A 231 -10.45 8.50 -2.71
C HIS A 231 -11.89 7.95 -2.77
N ALA A 232 -12.20 6.91 -1.98
CA ALA A 232 -13.56 6.34 -1.87
C ALA A 232 -14.23 6.12 -3.24
N TRP A 233 -13.51 5.51 -4.20
CA TRP A 233 -13.97 5.31 -5.59
C TRP A 233 -14.26 6.61 -6.35
N GLY A 234 -13.60 7.71 -6.02
CA GLY A 234 -13.72 9.01 -6.65
C GLY A 234 -14.79 9.92 -6.02
N VAL A 235 -15.11 9.72 -4.75
CA VAL A 235 -15.98 10.64 -3.99
C VAL A 235 -15.11 11.75 -3.41
N GLU A 236 -15.11 12.93 -4.06
CA GLU A 236 -14.17 14.02 -3.78
C GLU A 236 -14.17 14.53 -2.33
N GLU A 237 -15.33 14.49 -1.63
CA GLU A 237 -15.46 14.93 -0.25
C GLU A 237 -14.67 14.04 0.73
N ASP A 238 -14.27 12.85 0.29
CA ASP A 238 -13.56 11.86 1.10
C ASP A 238 -12.06 11.76 0.78
N PHE A 239 -11.52 12.61 -0.09
CA PHE A 239 -10.11 12.54 -0.49
C PHE A 239 -9.18 12.85 0.69
N ARG A 240 -8.32 11.87 1.07
CA ARG A 240 -7.41 11.93 2.22
C ARG A 240 -6.07 11.24 1.94
N ILE A 241 -5.09 11.53 2.77
CA ILE A 241 -3.78 10.86 2.75
C ILE A 241 -3.73 9.93 3.96
N LEU A 242 -3.98 8.65 3.77
CA LEU A 242 -4.11 7.64 4.82
C LEU A 242 -3.03 6.56 4.75
N ASP A 243 -2.46 6.36 3.56
CA ASP A 243 -1.45 5.33 3.30
C ASP A 243 -0.07 5.96 3.33
N HIS A 244 0.81 5.40 4.15
CA HIS A 244 2.15 5.95 4.36
C HIS A 244 3.21 4.85 4.31
N ILE A 245 4.45 5.29 4.03
CA ILE A 245 5.67 4.53 4.20
C ILE A 245 6.57 5.31 5.15
N PHE A 246 6.80 4.78 6.34
CA PHE A 246 7.75 5.30 7.31
C PHE A 246 9.06 4.52 7.19
N MET A 247 10.18 5.19 7.32
CA MET A 247 11.51 4.56 7.35
C MET A 247 12.35 5.13 8.48
N SER A 248 13.29 4.33 8.98
CA SER A 248 14.33 4.80 9.91
C SER A 248 15.11 5.97 9.32
N LYS A 249 15.47 6.95 10.15
CA LYS A 249 16.11 8.20 9.70
C LYS A 249 17.50 8.01 9.07
N GLU A 250 18.19 6.93 9.40
CA GLU A 250 19.47 6.55 8.79
C GLU A 250 19.35 6.09 7.33
N LEU A 251 18.15 5.69 6.89
CA LEU A 251 17.90 5.32 5.50
C LEU A 251 17.70 6.56 4.63
N GLN A 252 17.91 6.41 3.33
CA GLN A 252 17.66 7.45 2.35
C GLN A 252 16.52 7.04 1.41
N CYS A 253 15.63 7.98 1.10
CA CYS A 253 14.56 7.80 0.13
C CYS A 253 14.82 8.71 -1.06
N SER A 254 14.92 8.15 -2.27
CA SER A 254 15.13 8.92 -3.51
C SER A 254 13.80 9.32 -4.17
N GLU A 255 12.76 8.52 -4.00
CA GLU A 255 11.46 8.76 -4.63
C GLU A 255 10.31 8.24 -3.76
N TYR A 256 9.23 9.01 -3.67
CA TYR A 256 7.90 8.60 -3.21
C TYR A 256 6.89 8.89 -4.31
N LYS A 257 5.96 7.98 -4.56
CA LYS A 257 4.88 8.16 -5.54
C LYS A 257 3.58 7.51 -5.10
N THR A 258 2.49 8.19 -5.43
CA THR A 258 1.13 7.66 -5.42
C THR A 258 0.79 7.17 -6.83
N VAL A 259 0.33 5.92 -6.95
CA VAL A 259 0.06 5.27 -8.25
C VAL A 259 -1.37 5.58 -8.67
N THR A 260 -1.53 6.66 -9.43
CA THR A 260 -2.85 7.15 -9.90
C THR A 260 -3.19 6.70 -11.32
N GLN A 261 -2.35 5.87 -11.96
CA GLN A 261 -2.53 5.39 -13.31
C GLN A 261 -3.72 4.42 -13.43
N TRP A 262 -4.33 4.40 -14.59
CA TRP A 262 -5.38 3.44 -14.94
C TRP A 262 -4.78 2.12 -15.40
N TYR A 263 -5.39 1.03 -14.99
CA TYR A 263 -5.00 -0.31 -15.41
C TYR A 263 -6.21 -1.08 -15.90
N ASP A 264 -6.08 -1.75 -17.05
CA ASP A 264 -7.13 -2.58 -17.67
C ASP A 264 -8.50 -1.86 -17.80
N GLY A 265 -8.46 -0.55 -18.11
CA GLY A 265 -9.65 0.28 -18.22
C GLY A 265 -10.29 0.70 -16.90
N HIS A 266 -9.71 0.31 -15.76
CA HIS A 266 -10.14 0.75 -14.43
C HIS A 266 -9.45 2.06 -14.06
N VAL A 267 -10.25 3.11 -13.80
CA VAL A 267 -9.79 4.38 -13.20
C VAL A 267 -9.28 4.12 -11.79
N TYR A 268 -9.98 3.26 -11.05
CA TYR A 268 -9.68 2.88 -9.69
C TYR A 268 -9.59 1.36 -9.57
N ILE A 269 -8.46 0.85 -9.12
CA ILE A 269 -8.23 -0.58 -8.86
C ILE A 269 -8.51 -0.98 -7.41
N SER A 270 -8.69 0.00 -6.53
CA SER A 270 -9.14 -0.05 -5.14
C SER A 270 -9.85 1.28 -4.83
N ASP A 271 -10.36 1.50 -3.63
CA ASP A 271 -10.76 2.81 -3.11
C ASP A 271 -9.57 3.59 -2.50
N HIS A 272 -8.39 2.95 -2.48
CA HIS A 272 -7.08 3.55 -2.22
C HIS A 272 -6.19 3.45 -3.46
N TYR A 273 -5.30 4.43 -3.63
CA TYR A 273 -4.16 4.32 -4.54
C TYR A 273 -3.00 3.61 -3.85
N PRO A 274 -2.27 2.71 -4.54
CA PRO A 274 -1.00 2.22 -4.04
C PRO A 274 -0.01 3.36 -3.87
N VAL A 275 0.84 3.29 -2.85
CA VAL A 275 1.99 4.20 -2.70
C VAL A 275 3.29 3.41 -2.68
N TYR A 276 4.35 3.95 -3.29
CA TYR A 276 5.66 3.34 -3.19
C TYR A 276 6.77 4.34 -2.88
N SER A 277 7.86 3.81 -2.36
CA SER A 277 9.11 4.54 -2.17
C SER A 277 10.30 3.74 -2.67
N ILE A 278 11.31 4.44 -3.22
CA ILE A 278 12.62 3.86 -3.50
C ILE A 278 13.53 4.23 -2.34
N ILE A 279 13.93 3.21 -1.57
CA ILE A 279 14.71 3.36 -0.33
C ILE A 279 16.07 2.72 -0.53
N ASN A 280 17.13 3.43 -0.16
CA ASN A 280 18.50 2.95 -0.14
C ASN A 280 18.86 2.46 1.27
N PHE A 281 19.38 1.24 1.34
CA PHE A 281 19.77 0.51 2.55
C PHE A 281 21.30 0.47 2.73
N ASP A 282 22.03 1.40 2.09
CA ASP A 282 23.45 1.56 2.40
C ASP A 282 23.62 1.99 3.86
N ASN A 283 24.35 1.18 4.62
CA ASN A 283 24.79 1.57 5.95
C ASN A 283 25.89 2.62 5.75
N HIS A 284 25.56 3.89 5.89
CA HIS A 284 26.57 4.89 6.10
C HIS A 284 27.12 4.74 7.51
N GLU A 285 28.31 4.12 7.62
CA GLU A 285 29.11 4.13 8.83
C GLU A 285 29.44 5.57 9.29
#